data_550720034eaaee88e44db1dd31289cb1
#
_entry.id   550720034eaaee88e44db1dd31289cb1
#
_cell.length_a   1.000
_cell.length_b   1.000
_cell.length_c   1.000
_cell.angle_alpha   90.00
_cell.angle_beta   90.00
_cell.angle_gamma   90.00
#
_symmetry.space_group_name_H-M   'P 1'
#
loop_
_entity.id
_entity.type
_entity.pdbx_description
1 polymer ?
#
loop_
_entity_poly.entity_id
_entity_poly.type
_entity_poly.pdbx_seq_one_letter_code
_entity_poly.pdbx_strand_id
1 'polypeptide(L)'
;MVSEPALQSIESRTISDPGIPTLSSVLDSATMRQQLRQALRGRCDAIEEIRFQVLKHHPGSRCTLDIALLTASGWDSLIGKVYAADRSDVYHAMVGLNGAGFQPEGLFTIPQPLAYIPDLHLLLQEKVQGPRAKQIFLMGSERERADAAERCARWLAKFHAVGPRSGEVFEATNHLRSIARWSQRIANLGEPFRPMVGRLARLLEDGAVTLKAARLCASHGSYNCNQIILAERRTVVFDWDSCDIADPCRDVTRFLVALQRLGFKYLGSIKALDGAAEVFLQTYEALNPFTITANLPWYTAFTCLTLAKYEANRPVCTFRDGIEALIAEGLRALKG
;
A
#
# COMPACT_ATOMS: atom_id res chain seq x y z
N MET A 1 13.79 22.61 16.16
CA MET A 1 12.46 22.92 15.59
C MET A 1 12.61 22.87 14.07
N VAL A 2 12.31 21.73 13.46
CA VAL A 2 12.24 21.59 12.01
C VAL A 2 10.77 21.75 11.68
N SER A 3 10.41 22.86 11.07
CA SER A 3 9.06 23.17 10.62
C SER A 3 8.60 22.08 9.64
N GLU A 4 7.44 21.46 9.93
CA GLU A 4 6.69 20.70 8.95
C GLU A 4 6.56 21.55 7.66
N PRO A 5 6.80 20.96 6.47
CA PRO A 5 6.37 21.62 5.27
C PRO A 5 4.83 21.67 5.33
N ALA A 6 4.29 22.87 5.46
CA ALA A 6 2.87 23.14 5.34
C ALA A 6 2.32 22.37 4.13
N LEU A 7 1.38 21.47 4.39
CA LEU A 7 0.50 20.92 3.37
C LEU A 7 -0.16 22.12 2.70
N GLN A 8 0.35 22.50 1.53
CA GLN A 8 -0.30 23.50 0.70
C GLN A 8 -1.69 22.95 0.41
N SER A 9 -2.67 23.55 1.04
CA SER A 9 -4.06 23.46 0.64
C SER A 9 -4.10 23.97 -0.81
N ILE A 10 -4.13 23.03 -1.73
CA ILE A 10 -4.54 23.34 -3.09
C ILE A 10 -6.04 23.63 -2.96
N GLU A 11 -6.35 24.93 -2.80
CA GLU A 11 -7.70 25.45 -3.02
C GLU A 11 -8.21 24.79 -4.29
N SER A 12 -9.48 24.43 -4.35
CA SER A 12 -10.17 23.70 -5.41
C SER A 12 -10.03 24.37 -6.76
N ARG A 13 -8.83 24.43 -7.32
CA ARG A 13 -8.61 24.60 -8.74
C ARG A 13 -9.17 23.35 -9.37
N THR A 14 -10.11 23.50 -10.26
CA THR A 14 -10.81 22.48 -11.02
C THR A 14 -9.79 21.49 -11.57
N ILE A 15 -9.54 20.39 -10.85
CA ILE A 15 -8.69 19.31 -11.34
C ILE A 15 -9.49 18.63 -12.43
N SER A 16 -9.03 18.76 -13.65
CA SER A 16 -9.57 18.02 -14.79
C SER A 16 -8.57 16.93 -15.17
N ASP A 17 -9.06 15.71 -15.31
CA ASP A 17 -8.28 14.58 -15.79
C ASP A 17 -9.11 13.81 -16.82
N PRO A 18 -8.82 13.96 -18.12
CA PRO A 18 -9.56 13.25 -19.17
C PRO A 18 -9.49 11.72 -19.05
N GLY A 19 -8.44 11.21 -18.37
CA GLY A 19 -8.29 9.77 -18.09
C GLY A 19 -9.14 9.27 -16.93
N ILE A 20 -9.79 10.18 -16.15
CA ILE A 20 -10.76 9.86 -15.09
C ILE A 20 -12.06 10.60 -15.40
N PRO A 21 -12.91 10.09 -16.32
CA PRO A 21 -14.03 10.84 -16.87
C PRO A 21 -15.05 11.35 -15.84
N THR A 22 -15.21 10.61 -14.76
CA THR A 22 -16.20 10.91 -13.69
C THR A 22 -15.68 11.89 -12.64
N LEU A 23 -14.39 12.27 -12.66
CA LEU A 23 -13.79 13.11 -11.62
C LEU A 23 -14.46 14.48 -11.50
N SER A 24 -14.82 15.12 -12.60
CA SER A 24 -15.52 16.41 -12.59
C SER A 24 -16.90 16.32 -11.93
N SER A 25 -17.64 15.24 -12.20
CA SER A 25 -18.95 14.98 -11.58
C SER A 25 -18.83 14.72 -10.09
N VAL A 26 -17.76 14.04 -9.65
CA VAL A 26 -17.49 13.81 -8.21
C VAL A 26 -17.14 15.12 -7.51
N LEU A 27 -16.44 16.04 -8.17
CA LEU A 27 -16.06 17.35 -7.60
C LEU A 27 -17.20 18.37 -7.65
N ASP A 28 -18.30 18.08 -8.37
CA ASP A 28 -19.50 18.91 -8.37
C ASP A 28 -20.33 18.66 -7.11
N SER A 29 -20.44 19.68 -6.24
CA SER A 29 -21.10 19.58 -4.93
C SER A 29 -22.59 19.24 -5.02
N ALA A 30 -23.28 19.64 -6.09
CA ALA A 30 -24.71 19.36 -6.24
C ALA A 30 -24.92 17.88 -6.60
N THR A 31 -24.18 17.38 -7.57
CA THR A 31 -24.14 15.96 -7.98
C THR A 31 -23.76 15.08 -6.80
N MET A 32 -22.67 15.39 -6.10
CA MET A 32 -22.20 14.59 -4.96
C MET A 32 -23.20 14.58 -3.80
N ARG A 33 -23.86 15.69 -3.50
CA ARG A 33 -24.89 15.74 -2.45
C ARG A 33 -26.04 14.77 -2.75
N GLN A 34 -26.49 14.72 -3.99
CA GLN A 34 -27.52 13.79 -4.42
C GLN A 34 -27.07 12.34 -4.29
N GLN A 35 -25.89 12.02 -4.79
CA GLN A 35 -25.30 10.67 -4.77
C GLN A 35 -25.06 10.17 -3.33
N LEU A 36 -24.52 11.01 -2.46
CA LEU A 36 -24.27 10.66 -1.06
C LEU A 36 -25.56 10.38 -0.29
N ARG A 37 -26.63 11.18 -0.51
CA ARG A 37 -27.94 10.93 0.09
C ARG A 37 -28.52 9.57 -0.32
N GLN A 38 -28.31 9.16 -1.56
CA GLN A 38 -28.77 7.87 -2.05
C GLN A 38 -27.94 6.71 -1.53
N ALA A 39 -26.59 6.86 -1.55
CA ALA A 39 -25.66 5.80 -1.20
C ALA A 39 -25.53 5.60 0.32
N LEU A 40 -25.68 6.65 1.12
CA LEU A 40 -25.45 6.67 2.58
C LEU A 40 -26.74 7.07 3.33
N ARG A 41 -27.88 6.44 2.97
CA ARG A 41 -29.18 6.70 3.62
C ARG A 41 -29.08 6.54 5.14
N GLY A 42 -29.66 7.49 5.88
CA GLY A 42 -29.65 7.52 7.35
C GLY A 42 -28.36 8.06 7.98
N ARG A 43 -27.27 8.21 7.20
CA ARG A 43 -26.02 8.84 7.66
C ARG A 43 -25.83 10.26 7.13
N CYS A 44 -26.34 10.55 5.94
CA CYS A 44 -26.09 11.80 5.22
C CYS A 44 -27.39 12.45 4.70
N ASP A 45 -28.49 12.40 5.45
CA ASP A 45 -29.81 12.86 4.98
C ASP A 45 -29.87 14.39 4.79
N ALA A 46 -29.17 15.16 5.62
CA ALA A 46 -29.16 16.63 5.58
C ALA A 46 -27.74 17.18 5.44
N ILE A 47 -27.17 17.08 4.23
CA ILE A 47 -25.86 17.68 3.93
C ILE A 47 -26.06 19.15 3.57
N GLU A 48 -25.48 20.06 4.37
CA GLU A 48 -25.50 21.51 4.17
C GLU A 48 -24.36 21.95 3.25
N GLU A 49 -23.14 21.48 3.50
CA GLU A 49 -21.94 21.84 2.75
C GLU A 49 -21.08 20.60 2.47
N ILE A 50 -20.41 20.60 1.32
CA ILE A 50 -19.42 19.60 0.95
C ILE A 50 -18.14 20.30 0.55
N ARG A 51 -16.98 19.83 1.09
CA ARG A 51 -15.65 20.29 0.70
C ARG A 51 -14.82 19.10 0.23
N PHE A 52 -14.02 19.34 -0.81
CA PHE A 52 -13.11 18.34 -1.36
C PHE A 52 -11.67 18.78 -1.19
N GLN A 53 -10.83 17.85 -0.72
CA GLN A 53 -9.38 18.02 -0.74
C GLN A 53 -8.76 16.84 -1.46
N VAL A 54 -7.93 17.10 -2.48
CA VAL A 54 -7.20 16.05 -3.17
C VAL A 54 -6.04 15.61 -2.30
N LEU A 55 -6.07 14.35 -1.87
CA LEU A 55 -5.01 13.72 -1.08
C LEU A 55 -3.94 13.11 -1.98
N LYS A 56 -4.36 12.53 -3.09
CA LYS A 56 -3.45 11.89 -4.05
C LYS A 56 -4.08 11.81 -5.44
N HIS A 57 -3.32 12.14 -6.45
CA HIS A 57 -3.74 12.06 -7.83
C HIS A 57 -2.74 11.23 -8.63
N HIS A 58 -3.24 10.21 -9.31
CA HIS A 58 -2.52 9.41 -10.30
C HIS A 58 -3.17 9.66 -11.65
N PRO A 59 -2.59 10.54 -12.49
CA PRO A 59 -3.17 10.92 -13.77
C PRO A 59 -3.59 9.72 -14.61
N GLY A 60 -4.80 9.79 -15.17
CA GLY A 60 -5.37 8.73 -16.02
C GLY A 60 -5.69 7.42 -15.30
N SER A 61 -5.61 7.37 -13.97
CA SER A 61 -5.81 6.12 -13.23
C SER A 61 -6.77 6.28 -12.05
N ARG A 62 -6.44 7.12 -11.08
CA ARG A 62 -7.30 7.35 -9.90
C ARG A 62 -6.99 8.66 -9.20
N CYS A 63 -8.01 9.20 -8.52
CA CYS A 63 -7.89 10.33 -7.60
C CYS A 63 -8.45 9.96 -6.23
N THR A 64 -7.69 10.23 -5.16
CA THR A 64 -8.12 10.02 -3.77
C THR A 64 -8.44 11.36 -3.15
N LEU A 65 -9.64 11.48 -2.60
CA LEU A 65 -10.22 12.68 -2.05
C LEU A 65 -10.50 12.53 -0.56
N ASP A 66 -10.24 13.57 0.20
CA ASP A 66 -10.90 13.81 1.49
C ASP A 66 -12.19 14.57 1.19
N ILE A 67 -13.31 14.02 1.62
CA ILE A 67 -14.65 14.59 1.42
C ILE A 67 -15.17 14.97 2.79
N ALA A 68 -15.19 16.27 3.11
CA ALA A 68 -15.74 16.79 4.33
C ALA A 68 -17.20 17.22 4.11
N LEU A 69 -18.07 16.79 5.03
CA LEU A 69 -19.52 16.98 4.98
C LEU A 69 -19.96 17.77 6.21
N LEU A 70 -20.62 18.90 6.02
CA LEU A 70 -21.31 19.59 7.10
C LEU A 70 -22.75 19.08 7.16
N THR A 71 -23.14 18.60 8.33
CA THR A 71 -24.51 18.15 8.63
C THR A 71 -25.00 18.85 9.89
N ALA A 72 -26.25 18.64 10.28
CA ALA A 72 -26.79 19.17 11.53
C ALA A 72 -26.01 18.74 12.78
N SER A 73 -25.29 17.62 12.73
CA SER A 73 -24.41 17.11 13.79
C SER A 73 -22.98 17.67 13.74
N GLY A 74 -22.67 18.53 12.77
CA GLY A 74 -21.35 19.11 12.56
C GLY A 74 -20.60 18.51 11.39
N TRP A 75 -19.27 18.74 11.35
CA TRP A 75 -18.40 18.23 10.30
C TRP A 75 -18.08 16.75 10.48
N ASP A 76 -18.30 15.96 9.44
CA ASP A 76 -17.81 14.59 9.28
C ASP A 76 -16.93 14.51 8.04
N SER A 77 -16.09 13.50 7.94
CA SER A 77 -15.19 13.30 6.78
C SER A 77 -15.14 11.84 6.38
N LEU A 78 -15.06 11.61 5.09
CA LEU A 78 -14.85 10.30 4.50
C LEU A 78 -13.80 10.36 3.36
N ILE A 79 -13.28 9.23 2.98
CA ILE A 79 -12.34 9.10 1.86
C ILE A 79 -13.10 8.61 0.63
N GLY A 80 -12.97 9.35 -0.47
CA GLY A 80 -13.42 8.95 -1.80
C GLY A 80 -12.24 8.52 -2.67
N LYS A 81 -12.34 7.38 -3.35
CA LYS A 81 -11.42 6.98 -4.42
C LYS A 81 -12.18 6.93 -5.74
N VAL A 82 -11.86 7.85 -6.64
CA VAL A 82 -12.42 7.91 -8.01
C VAL A 82 -11.47 7.18 -8.93
N TYR A 83 -11.96 6.19 -9.64
CA TYR A 83 -11.16 5.38 -10.56
C TYR A 83 -11.48 5.73 -12.04
N ALA A 84 -10.50 5.50 -12.92
CA ALA A 84 -10.67 5.67 -14.35
C ALA A 84 -11.64 4.64 -14.97
N ALA A 85 -11.75 3.46 -14.35
CA ALA A 85 -12.64 2.37 -14.75
C ALA A 85 -13.34 1.79 -13.51
N ASP A 86 -14.28 0.88 -13.73
CA ASP A 86 -14.95 0.18 -12.63
C ASP A 86 -13.94 -0.59 -11.76
N ARG A 87 -14.04 -0.41 -10.45
CA ARG A 87 -13.26 -1.07 -9.40
C ARG A 87 -14.17 -1.51 -8.24
N SER A 88 -15.36 -1.96 -8.56
CA SER A 88 -16.29 -2.59 -7.60
C SER A 88 -15.68 -3.83 -6.94
N ASP A 89 -14.70 -4.48 -7.59
CA ASP A 89 -13.88 -5.55 -7.03
C ASP A 89 -13.22 -5.16 -5.70
N VAL A 90 -12.66 -3.95 -5.61
CA VAL A 90 -12.03 -3.42 -4.39
C VAL A 90 -13.05 -3.27 -3.26
N TYR A 91 -14.23 -2.72 -3.57
CA TYR A 91 -15.32 -2.58 -2.59
C TYR A 91 -15.77 -3.95 -2.06
N HIS A 92 -16.01 -4.91 -2.95
CA HIS A 92 -16.42 -6.26 -2.56
C HIS A 92 -15.35 -6.98 -1.73
N ALA A 93 -14.06 -6.83 -2.08
CA ALA A 93 -12.96 -7.35 -1.27
C ALA A 93 -12.96 -6.76 0.15
N MET A 94 -13.18 -5.45 0.30
CA MET A 94 -13.27 -4.79 1.61
C MET A 94 -14.50 -5.26 2.41
N VAL A 95 -15.66 -5.44 1.77
CA VAL A 95 -16.86 -6.01 2.42
C VAL A 95 -16.58 -7.44 2.90
N GLY A 96 -15.92 -8.26 2.07
CA GLY A 96 -15.52 -9.61 2.43
C GLY A 96 -14.56 -9.64 3.63
N LEU A 97 -13.62 -8.70 3.72
CA LEU A 97 -12.72 -8.55 4.85
C LEU A 97 -13.46 -8.19 6.14
N ASN A 98 -14.42 -7.26 6.09
CA ASN A 98 -15.27 -6.97 7.24
C ASN A 98 -15.95 -8.24 7.74
N GLY A 99 -16.55 -9.04 6.85
CA GLY A 99 -17.18 -10.32 7.19
C GLY A 99 -16.22 -11.37 7.76
N ALA A 100 -14.91 -11.26 7.45
CA ALA A 100 -13.84 -12.15 7.93
C ALA A 100 -13.20 -11.71 9.27
N GLY A 101 -13.78 -10.74 9.97
CA GLY A 101 -13.33 -10.33 11.30
C GLY A 101 -12.37 -9.12 11.32
N PHE A 102 -12.44 -8.25 10.28
CA PHE A 102 -11.70 -6.98 10.22
C PHE A 102 -12.63 -5.77 10.41
N GLN A 103 -13.69 -5.94 11.22
CA GLN A 103 -14.65 -4.89 11.52
C GLN A 103 -14.04 -3.76 12.36
N PRO A 104 -14.65 -2.55 12.34
CA PRO A 104 -14.12 -1.35 13.00
C PRO A 104 -13.89 -1.49 14.50
N GLU A 105 -14.63 -2.35 15.19
CA GLU A 105 -14.55 -2.58 16.63
C GLU A 105 -13.37 -3.47 17.05
N GLY A 106 -12.73 -4.12 16.06
CA GLY A 106 -11.62 -5.05 16.29
C GLY A 106 -10.28 -4.35 16.51
N LEU A 107 -9.29 -5.12 17.02
CA LEU A 107 -7.90 -4.67 17.13
C LEU A 107 -7.20 -4.56 15.75
N PHE A 108 -7.59 -5.42 14.83
CA PHE A 108 -7.05 -5.48 13.46
C PHE A 108 -8.18 -5.24 12.49
N THR A 109 -8.13 -4.11 11.79
CA THR A 109 -9.26 -3.61 11.01
C THR A 109 -8.80 -3.09 9.65
N ILE A 110 -9.78 -2.78 8.81
CA ILE A 110 -9.61 -1.97 7.59
C ILE A 110 -10.48 -0.71 7.74
N PRO A 111 -10.29 0.34 6.92
CA PRO A 111 -11.28 1.40 6.81
C PRO A 111 -12.63 0.80 6.41
N GLN A 112 -13.70 1.14 7.11
CA GLN A 112 -15.01 0.60 6.77
C GLN A 112 -15.40 1.01 5.34
N PRO A 113 -15.70 0.05 4.43
CA PRO A 113 -16.28 0.38 3.14
C PRO A 113 -17.71 0.89 3.36
N LEU A 114 -18.01 2.08 2.86
CA LEU A 114 -19.31 2.73 3.08
C LEU A 114 -20.24 2.50 1.91
N ALA A 115 -19.77 2.74 0.69
CA ALA A 115 -20.52 2.51 -0.54
C ALA A 115 -19.57 2.44 -1.75
N TYR A 116 -20.06 1.84 -2.82
CA TYR A 116 -19.51 2.01 -4.17
C TYR A 116 -20.59 2.61 -5.05
N ILE A 117 -20.28 3.69 -5.76
CA ILE A 117 -21.19 4.37 -6.69
C ILE A 117 -20.74 4.05 -8.12
N PRO A 118 -21.39 3.09 -8.81
CA PRO A 118 -20.93 2.59 -10.10
C PRO A 118 -20.83 3.66 -11.17
N ASP A 119 -21.85 4.53 -11.29
CA ASP A 119 -21.91 5.59 -12.31
C ASP A 119 -20.78 6.63 -12.18
N LEU A 120 -20.15 6.71 -11.00
CA LEU A 120 -19.05 7.60 -10.71
C LEU A 120 -17.70 6.87 -10.57
N HIS A 121 -17.67 5.55 -10.68
CA HIS A 121 -16.53 4.71 -10.31
C HIS A 121 -15.92 5.12 -8.96
N LEU A 122 -16.78 5.43 -7.99
CA LEU A 122 -16.40 6.03 -6.71
C LEU A 122 -16.57 5.05 -5.57
N LEU A 123 -15.46 4.70 -4.92
CA LEU A 123 -15.43 4.01 -3.63
C LEU A 123 -15.44 5.03 -2.50
N LEU A 124 -16.40 4.90 -1.59
CA LEU A 124 -16.48 5.66 -0.35
C LEU A 124 -16.10 4.78 0.83
N GLN A 125 -15.21 5.26 1.68
CA GLN A 125 -14.75 4.55 2.87
C GLN A 125 -14.51 5.48 4.05
N GLU A 126 -14.43 4.90 5.24
CA GLU A 126 -14.08 5.59 6.49
C GLU A 126 -12.77 6.39 6.34
N LYS A 127 -12.75 7.61 6.90
CA LYS A 127 -11.51 8.34 7.16
C LYS A 127 -10.99 7.98 8.55
N VAL A 128 -9.96 7.15 8.59
CA VAL A 128 -9.36 6.71 9.85
C VAL A 128 -8.39 7.74 10.37
N GLN A 129 -8.51 8.08 11.66
CA GLN A 129 -7.60 8.98 12.37
C GLN A 129 -6.48 8.18 13.04
N GLY A 130 -5.28 8.76 13.09
CA GLY A 130 -4.12 8.20 13.77
C GLY A 130 -2.82 8.36 12.98
N PRO A 131 -1.67 8.15 13.63
CA PRO A 131 -0.38 8.20 12.96
C PRO A 131 -0.20 7.02 12.01
N ARG A 132 0.44 7.26 10.88
CA ARG A 132 0.88 6.17 10.01
C ARG A 132 2.08 5.46 10.65
N ALA A 133 2.15 4.14 10.48
CA ALA A 133 3.29 3.36 10.96
C ALA A 133 4.64 3.92 10.48
N LYS A 134 4.69 4.46 9.25
CA LYS A 134 5.87 5.17 8.74
C LYS A 134 6.37 6.26 9.67
N GLN A 135 5.48 7.07 10.27
CA GLN A 135 5.87 8.17 11.15
C GLN A 135 6.54 7.64 12.42
N ILE A 136 6.00 6.54 12.98
CA ILE A 136 6.57 5.88 14.15
C ILE A 136 7.93 5.27 13.82
N PHE A 137 8.08 4.61 12.67
CA PHE A 137 9.40 4.08 12.25
C PHE A 137 10.45 5.16 12.03
N LEU A 138 10.06 6.36 11.62
CA LEU A 138 11.01 7.46 11.42
C LEU A 138 11.33 8.23 12.70
N MET A 139 10.34 8.49 13.54
CA MET A 139 10.44 9.46 14.64
C MET A 139 10.37 8.82 16.02
N GLY A 140 9.88 7.58 16.12
CA GLY A 140 9.71 6.86 17.38
C GLY A 140 11.04 6.35 17.95
N SER A 141 11.04 6.11 19.26
CA SER A 141 12.07 5.35 19.96
C SER A 141 12.15 3.91 19.47
N GLU A 142 13.21 3.19 19.81
CA GLU A 142 13.35 1.76 19.47
C GLU A 142 12.18 0.93 19.99
N ARG A 143 11.69 1.22 21.21
CA ARG A 143 10.54 0.56 21.79
C ARG A 143 9.26 0.80 20.99
N GLU A 144 9.00 2.04 20.59
CA GLU A 144 7.83 2.37 19.77
C GLU A 144 7.91 1.76 18.37
N ARG A 145 9.11 1.67 17.79
CA ARG A 145 9.36 0.97 16.52
C ARG A 145 9.10 -0.52 16.64
N ALA A 146 9.53 -1.14 17.74
CA ALA A 146 9.29 -2.55 18.00
C ALA A 146 7.78 -2.85 18.19
N ASP A 147 7.07 -2.05 18.97
CA ASP A 147 5.61 -2.15 19.14
C ASP A 147 4.87 -1.99 17.82
N ALA A 148 5.25 -0.98 17.03
CA ALA A 148 4.68 -0.77 15.70
C ALA A 148 4.92 -1.96 14.76
N ALA A 149 6.11 -2.54 14.78
CA ALA A 149 6.46 -3.70 13.99
C ALA A 149 5.65 -4.95 14.40
N GLU A 150 5.53 -5.20 15.71
CA GLU A 150 4.72 -6.26 16.25
C GLU A 150 3.25 -6.12 15.83
N ARG A 151 2.66 -4.93 15.97
CA ARG A 151 1.27 -4.66 15.56
C ARG A 151 1.05 -4.89 14.07
N CYS A 152 2.00 -4.45 13.23
CA CYS A 152 1.96 -4.71 11.78
C CYS A 152 2.03 -6.21 11.48
N ALA A 153 2.95 -6.95 12.12
CA ALA A 153 3.10 -8.39 11.93
C ALA A 153 1.86 -9.18 12.34
N ARG A 154 1.29 -8.86 13.50
CA ARG A 154 0.05 -9.47 14.01
C ARG A 154 -1.13 -9.26 13.08
N TRP A 155 -1.26 -8.05 12.54
CA TRP A 155 -2.29 -7.75 11.55
C TRP A 155 -2.13 -8.61 10.31
N LEU A 156 -0.92 -8.68 9.74
CA LEU A 156 -0.63 -9.44 8.52
C LEU A 156 -0.81 -10.95 8.75
N ALA A 157 -0.37 -11.48 9.88
CA ALA A 157 -0.53 -12.89 10.23
C ALA A 157 -2.02 -13.28 10.29
N LYS A 158 -2.86 -12.46 10.94
CA LYS A 158 -4.32 -12.66 10.95
C LYS A 158 -4.89 -12.62 9.53
N PHE A 159 -4.48 -11.63 8.72
CA PHE A 159 -4.99 -11.48 7.36
C PHE A 159 -4.66 -12.69 6.48
N HIS A 160 -3.43 -13.18 6.52
CA HIS A 160 -3.04 -14.38 5.77
C HIS A 160 -3.76 -15.64 6.26
N ALA A 161 -4.08 -15.73 7.56
CA ALA A 161 -4.76 -16.89 8.12
C ALA A 161 -6.25 -16.96 7.76
N VAL A 162 -6.98 -15.83 7.79
CA VAL A 162 -8.44 -15.80 7.69
C VAL A 162 -8.97 -14.88 6.59
N GLY A 163 -8.14 -14.13 5.91
CA GLY A 163 -8.56 -13.22 4.83
C GLY A 163 -9.22 -13.99 3.68
N PRO A 164 -10.28 -13.43 3.08
CA PRO A 164 -10.95 -14.06 1.95
C PRO A 164 -10.01 -14.07 0.75
N ARG A 165 -9.88 -15.24 0.11
CA ARG A 165 -9.08 -15.39 -1.10
C ARG A 165 -9.89 -14.91 -2.29
N SER A 166 -9.67 -13.70 -2.73
CA SER A 166 -10.33 -13.08 -3.87
C SER A 166 -9.30 -12.44 -4.81
N GLY A 167 -9.65 -12.35 -6.10
CA GLY A 167 -8.77 -11.82 -7.13
C GLY A 167 -7.95 -12.90 -7.85
N GLU A 168 -6.99 -12.44 -8.66
CA GLU A 168 -6.13 -13.33 -9.44
C GLU A 168 -5.05 -13.97 -8.58
N VAL A 169 -4.53 -15.11 -9.03
CA VAL A 169 -3.36 -15.74 -8.39
C VAL A 169 -2.09 -15.08 -8.92
N PHE A 170 -1.29 -14.54 -8.01
CA PHE A 170 0.05 -14.07 -8.34
C PHE A 170 1.00 -15.25 -8.51
N GLU A 171 1.42 -15.50 -9.72
CA GLU A 171 2.45 -16.48 -10.03
C GLU A 171 3.75 -15.80 -10.44
N ALA A 172 4.86 -16.19 -9.79
CA ALA A 172 6.18 -15.60 -10.03
C ALA A 172 6.59 -15.69 -11.50
N THR A 173 6.31 -16.80 -12.16
CA THR A 173 6.62 -17.03 -13.57
C THR A 173 5.89 -16.07 -14.51
N ASN A 174 4.69 -15.61 -14.16
CA ASN A 174 3.95 -14.62 -14.94
C ASN A 174 4.61 -13.24 -14.91
N HIS A 175 5.56 -13.01 -13.99
CA HIS A 175 6.27 -11.75 -13.84
C HIS A 175 7.66 -11.70 -14.52
N LEU A 176 8.12 -12.79 -15.15
CA LEU A 176 9.43 -12.81 -15.82
C LEU A 176 9.58 -11.71 -16.87
N ARG A 177 8.57 -11.48 -17.71
CA ARG A 177 8.57 -10.37 -18.68
C ARG A 177 8.65 -9.00 -17.98
N SER A 178 8.04 -8.88 -16.81
CA SER A 178 8.10 -7.64 -16.02
C SER A 178 9.48 -7.43 -15.43
N ILE A 179 10.14 -8.50 -14.94
CA ILE A 179 11.52 -8.47 -14.44
C ILE A 179 12.44 -7.95 -15.55
N ALA A 180 12.40 -8.54 -16.73
CA ALA A 180 13.22 -8.11 -17.87
C ALA A 180 13.01 -6.62 -18.23
N ARG A 181 11.74 -6.20 -18.34
CA ARG A 181 11.37 -4.80 -18.65
C ARG A 181 11.83 -3.81 -17.56
N TRP A 182 11.70 -4.16 -16.29
CA TRP A 182 12.11 -3.32 -15.16
C TRP A 182 13.61 -3.21 -15.08
N SER A 183 14.31 -4.31 -15.30
CA SER A 183 15.77 -4.35 -15.35
C SER A 183 16.33 -3.48 -16.46
N GLN A 184 15.74 -3.54 -17.65
CA GLN A 184 16.13 -2.67 -18.76
C GLN A 184 15.94 -1.18 -18.42
N ARG A 185 14.86 -0.81 -17.76
CA ARG A 185 14.64 0.58 -17.34
C ARG A 185 15.68 1.08 -16.35
N ILE A 186 16.03 0.24 -15.37
CA ILE A 186 17.08 0.58 -14.40
C ILE A 186 18.45 0.62 -15.09
N ALA A 187 18.75 -0.31 -15.99
CA ALA A 187 19.98 -0.35 -16.75
C ALA A 187 20.20 0.92 -17.61
N ASN A 188 19.11 1.55 -18.06
CA ASN A 188 19.17 2.81 -18.81
C ASN A 188 19.63 4.02 -17.97
N LEU A 189 19.70 3.89 -16.64
CA LEU A 189 20.34 4.89 -15.78
C LEU A 189 21.88 4.91 -15.94
N GLY A 190 22.46 3.95 -16.65
CA GLY A 190 23.91 3.83 -16.90
C GLY A 190 24.65 3.03 -15.82
N GLU A 191 25.94 3.33 -15.67
CA GLU A 191 26.75 2.72 -14.61
C GLU A 191 26.45 3.34 -13.23
N PRO A 192 26.52 2.54 -12.14
CA PRO A 192 26.90 1.12 -12.07
C PRO A 192 25.70 0.15 -12.22
N PHE A 193 24.51 0.64 -12.56
CA PHE A 193 23.25 -0.12 -12.50
C PHE A 193 23.19 -1.27 -13.50
N ARG A 194 23.70 -1.05 -14.73
CA ARG A 194 23.55 -2.02 -15.82
C ARG A 194 24.09 -3.41 -15.48
N PRO A 195 25.33 -3.61 -15.02
CA PRO A 195 25.83 -4.94 -14.67
C PRO A 195 25.10 -5.50 -13.43
N MET A 196 24.81 -4.69 -12.43
CA MET A 196 24.18 -5.13 -11.19
C MET A 196 22.76 -5.64 -11.41
N VAL A 197 21.93 -4.85 -12.09
CA VAL A 197 20.52 -5.21 -12.32
C VAL A 197 20.41 -6.36 -13.32
N GLY A 198 21.30 -6.43 -14.32
CA GLY A 198 21.35 -7.55 -15.25
C GLY A 198 21.67 -8.89 -14.55
N ARG A 199 22.56 -8.86 -13.54
CA ARG A 199 22.84 -10.02 -12.69
C ARG A 199 21.63 -10.38 -11.83
N LEU A 200 20.99 -9.38 -11.17
CA LEU A 200 19.81 -9.60 -10.36
C LEU A 200 18.66 -10.21 -11.16
N ALA A 201 18.41 -9.70 -12.38
CA ALA A 201 17.37 -10.21 -13.26
C ALA A 201 17.59 -11.70 -13.60
N ARG A 202 18.79 -12.08 -14.03
CA ARG A 202 19.12 -13.48 -14.34
C ARG A 202 18.88 -14.40 -13.14
N LEU A 203 19.36 -14.02 -11.95
CA LEU A 203 19.16 -14.81 -10.74
C LEU A 203 17.66 -14.94 -10.35
N LEU A 204 16.86 -13.91 -10.59
CA LEU A 204 15.41 -13.96 -10.37
C LEU A 204 14.71 -14.85 -11.40
N GLU A 205 15.13 -14.80 -12.68
CA GLU A 205 14.59 -15.64 -13.74
C GLU A 205 14.91 -17.12 -13.47
N ASP A 206 16.16 -17.44 -13.17
CA ASP A 206 16.60 -18.79 -12.82
C ASP A 206 15.92 -19.33 -11.55
N GLY A 207 15.77 -18.45 -10.54
CA GLY A 207 15.14 -18.81 -9.27
C GLY A 207 13.63 -18.99 -9.34
N ALA A 208 12.95 -18.34 -10.26
CA ALA A 208 11.48 -18.39 -10.35
C ALA A 208 10.94 -19.81 -10.62
N VAL A 209 11.68 -20.62 -11.39
CA VAL A 209 11.29 -22.00 -11.71
C VAL A 209 11.63 -23.01 -10.61
N THR A 210 12.43 -22.59 -9.62
CA THR A 210 12.86 -23.43 -8.49
C THR A 210 12.13 -23.09 -7.18
N LEU A 211 11.19 -22.13 -7.20
CA LEU A 211 10.40 -21.78 -6.04
C LEU A 211 9.65 -23.01 -5.50
N LYS A 212 9.67 -23.14 -4.19
CA LYS A 212 8.94 -24.21 -3.51
C LYS A 212 7.44 -23.93 -3.55
N ALA A 213 6.66 -24.99 -3.74
CA ALA A 213 5.22 -24.87 -3.63
C ALA A 213 4.85 -24.34 -2.24
N ALA A 214 4.10 -23.24 -2.22
CA ALA A 214 3.63 -22.59 -1.02
C ALA A 214 2.10 -22.74 -0.91
N ARG A 215 1.60 -22.79 0.32
CA ARG A 215 0.17 -22.61 0.56
C ARG A 215 -0.19 -21.16 0.34
N LEU A 216 -0.90 -20.87 -0.74
CA LEU A 216 -1.32 -19.52 -1.08
C LEU A 216 -2.32 -18.98 -0.06
N CYS A 217 -2.29 -17.67 0.17
CA CYS A 217 -3.23 -16.95 1.04
C CYS A 217 -3.78 -15.70 0.34
N ALA A 218 -4.74 -15.03 0.96
CA ALA A 218 -5.09 -13.66 0.57
C ALA A 218 -3.87 -12.77 0.72
N SER A 219 -3.56 -11.94 -0.28
CA SER A 219 -2.42 -11.02 -0.27
C SER A 219 -2.90 -9.59 -0.48
N HIS A 220 -2.33 -8.66 0.25
CA HIS A 220 -2.55 -7.23 0.07
C HIS A 220 -1.87 -6.72 -1.21
N GLY A 221 -0.81 -7.40 -1.64
CA GLY A 221 -0.04 -7.10 -2.85
C GLY A 221 0.86 -5.88 -2.78
N SER A 222 0.66 -5.02 -1.79
CA SER A 222 1.46 -3.80 -1.60
C SER A 222 1.73 -3.47 -0.13
N TYR A 223 1.60 -4.43 0.80
CA TYR A 223 1.69 -4.25 2.25
C TYR A 223 2.95 -3.52 2.69
N ASN A 224 2.81 -2.34 3.28
CA ASN A 224 3.94 -1.55 3.76
C ASN A 224 3.52 -0.49 4.78
N CYS A 225 4.47 0.08 5.51
CA CYS A 225 4.25 1.03 6.60
C CYS A 225 3.54 2.34 6.21
N ASN A 226 3.48 2.71 4.91
CA ASN A 226 2.71 3.87 4.47
C ASN A 226 1.21 3.63 4.42
N GLN A 227 0.79 2.36 4.37
CA GLN A 227 -0.60 1.90 4.24
C GLN A 227 -1.17 1.40 5.56
N ILE A 228 -0.51 1.67 6.68
CA ILE A 228 -0.91 1.22 8.01
C ILE A 228 -1.06 2.44 8.91
N ILE A 229 -2.23 2.56 9.53
CA ILE A 229 -2.51 3.55 10.59
C ILE A 229 -2.51 2.81 11.92
N LEU A 230 -1.71 3.30 12.87
CA LEU A 230 -1.60 2.76 14.22
C LEU A 230 -2.45 3.66 15.15
N ALA A 231 -3.77 3.51 15.06
CA ALA A 231 -4.68 4.19 15.98
C ALA A 231 -4.53 3.63 17.40
N GLU A 232 -5.02 4.35 18.40
CA GLU A 232 -4.80 4.03 19.81
C GLU A 232 -5.12 2.57 20.15
N ARG A 233 -6.27 2.07 19.70
CA ARG A 233 -6.76 0.71 20.00
C ARG A 233 -6.72 -0.25 18.83
N ARG A 234 -6.49 0.22 17.60
CA ARG A 234 -6.58 -0.63 16.40
C ARG A 234 -5.45 -0.37 15.42
N THR A 235 -5.06 -1.42 14.70
CA THR A 235 -4.18 -1.36 13.54
C THR A 235 -5.03 -1.43 12.30
N VAL A 236 -4.98 -0.42 11.46
CA VAL A 236 -5.85 -0.28 10.29
C VAL A 236 -5.01 -0.31 9.02
N VAL A 237 -5.28 -1.26 8.12
CA VAL A 237 -4.59 -1.36 6.83
C VAL A 237 -5.52 -0.92 5.72
N PHE A 238 -5.04 -0.05 4.84
CA PHE A 238 -5.79 0.53 3.74
C PHE A 238 -5.06 0.40 2.39
N ASP A 239 -5.70 0.80 1.29
CA ASP A 239 -5.21 0.74 -0.09
C ASP A 239 -5.24 -0.69 -0.69
N TRP A 240 -6.45 -1.24 -0.76
CA TRP A 240 -6.78 -2.59 -1.20
C TRP A 240 -6.77 -2.79 -2.72
N ASP A 241 -6.31 -1.83 -3.49
CA ASP A 241 -6.35 -1.79 -4.95
C ASP A 241 -5.53 -2.91 -5.62
N SER A 242 -4.62 -3.55 -4.89
CA SER A 242 -3.71 -4.61 -5.38
C SER A 242 -3.94 -5.96 -4.71
N CYS A 243 -5.09 -6.12 -4.03
CA CYS A 243 -5.44 -7.36 -3.36
C CYS A 243 -5.55 -8.52 -4.35
N ASP A 244 -4.92 -9.64 -4.02
CA ASP A 244 -4.90 -10.84 -4.86
C ASP A 244 -4.65 -12.12 -4.00
N ILE A 245 -4.30 -13.22 -4.63
CA ILE A 245 -3.94 -14.48 -3.97
C ILE A 245 -2.46 -14.76 -4.26
N ALA A 246 -1.63 -14.93 -3.22
CA ALA A 246 -0.21 -15.13 -3.42
C ALA A 246 0.45 -15.98 -2.33
N ASP A 247 1.74 -16.28 -2.55
CA ASP A 247 2.65 -16.74 -1.50
C ASP A 247 2.75 -15.65 -0.39
N PRO A 248 2.60 -15.99 0.88
CA PRO A 248 2.72 -15.05 1.98
C PRO A 248 4.05 -14.28 2.02
N CYS A 249 5.13 -14.84 1.46
CA CYS A 249 6.41 -14.15 1.32
C CYS A 249 6.30 -12.81 0.60
N ARG A 250 5.33 -12.66 -0.30
CA ARG A 250 5.16 -11.44 -1.10
C ARG A 250 4.87 -10.20 -0.22
N ASP A 251 3.91 -10.31 0.70
CA ASP A 251 3.58 -9.19 1.59
C ASP A 251 4.62 -9.01 2.70
N VAL A 252 5.16 -10.11 3.24
CA VAL A 252 6.23 -10.08 4.23
C VAL A 252 7.45 -9.33 3.70
N THR A 253 7.96 -9.72 2.53
CA THR A 253 9.13 -9.06 1.95
C THR A 253 8.83 -7.64 1.51
N ARG A 254 7.58 -7.36 1.09
CA ARG A 254 7.15 -6.00 0.74
C ARG A 254 7.26 -5.07 1.94
N PHE A 255 6.90 -5.54 3.13
CA PHE A 255 7.05 -4.77 4.37
C PHE A 255 8.51 -4.58 4.75
N LEU A 256 9.28 -5.68 4.79
CA LEU A 256 10.69 -5.65 5.18
C LEU A 256 11.54 -4.74 4.29
N VAL A 257 11.46 -4.92 2.97
CA VAL A 257 12.23 -4.09 2.02
C VAL A 257 11.74 -2.64 2.00
N ALA A 258 10.45 -2.40 2.29
CA ALA A 258 9.96 -1.03 2.46
C ALA A 258 10.56 -0.35 3.69
N LEU A 259 10.81 -1.07 4.80
CA LEU A 259 11.54 -0.56 5.97
C LEU A 259 13.00 -0.27 5.63
N GLN A 260 13.69 -1.17 4.94
CA GLN A 260 15.06 -0.97 4.47
C GLN A 260 15.19 0.29 3.62
N ARG A 261 14.28 0.45 2.64
CA ARG A 261 14.23 1.64 1.80
C ARG A 261 13.93 2.91 2.60
N LEU A 262 13.03 2.82 3.59
CA LEU A 262 12.69 3.93 4.48
C LEU A 262 13.90 4.36 5.30
N GLY A 263 14.60 3.39 5.92
CA GLY A 263 15.83 3.60 6.68
C GLY A 263 16.91 4.25 5.85
N PHE A 264 17.16 3.73 4.64
CA PHE A 264 18.15 4.35 3.74
C PHE A 264 17.81 5.79 3.40
N LYS A 265 16.56 6.03 3.02
CA LYS A 265 16.14 7.34 2.50
C LYS A 265 16.11 8.45 3.55
N TYR A 266 15.74 8.13 4.78
CA TYR A 266 15.46 9.14 5.81
C TYR A 266 16.38 9.06 7.02
N LEU A 267 17.03 7.91 7.26
CA LEU A 267 17.91 7.66 8.40
C LEU A 267 19.34 7.36 7.98
N GLY A 268 19.64 7.42 6.66
CA GLY A 268 20.99 7.30 6.11
C GLY A 268 21.56 5.87 6.02
N SER A 269 20.82 4.84 6.44
CA SER A 269 21.28 3.45 6.36
C SER A 269 20.15 2.49 6.04
N ILE A 270 20.42 1.53 5.14
CA ILE A 270 19.49 0.44 4.82
C ILE A 270 19.20 -0.44 6.05
N LYS A 271 20.10 -0.43 7.04
CA LYS A 271 20.01 -1.19 8.29
C LYS A 271 19.40 -0.41 9.45
N ALA A 272 19.07 0.86 9.28
CA ALA A 272 18.60 1.71 10.39
C ALA A 272 17.33 1.22 11.09
N LEU A 273 16.59 0.33 10.46
CA LEU A 273 15.34 -0.24 10.97
C LEU A 273 15.40 -1.78 11.08
N ASP A 274 16.61 -2.39 11.10
CA ASP A 274 16.78 -3.84 11.18
C ASP A 274 16.13 -4.42 12.44
N GLY A 275 16.25 -3.77 13.62
CA GLY A 275 15.61 -4.23 14.84
C GLY A 275 14.07 -4.30 14.72
N ALA A 276 13.45 -3.31 14.06
CA ALA A 276 12.00 -3.35 13.81
C ALA A 276 11.64 -4.43 12.77
N ALA A 277 12.47 -4.62 11.76
CA ALA A 277 12.29 -5.67 10.75
C ALA A 277 12.38 -7.07 11.36
N GLU A 278 13.32 -7.27 12.29
CA GLU A 278 13.49 -8.52 13.04
C GLU A 278 12.27 -8.81 13.92
N VAL A 279 11.80 -7.84 14.71
CA VAL A 279 10.57 -7.99 15.52
C VAL A 279 9.38 -8.34 14.65
N PHE A 280 9.22 -7.68 13.48
CA PHE A 280 8.15 -7.99 12.54
C PHE A 280 8.22 -9.44 12.08
N LEU A 281 9.39 -9.89 11.62
CA LEU A 281 9.58 -11.24 11.07
C LEU A 281 9.35 -12.32 12.13
N GLN A 282 9.98 -12.18 13.30
CA GLN A 282 9.81 -13.12 14.42
C GLN A 282 8.35 -13.22 14.88
N THR A 283 7.66 -12.07 15.01
CA THR A 283 6.25 -12.04 15.40
C THR A 283 5.37 -12.71 14.33
N TYR A 284 5.64 -12.42 13.06
CA TYR A 284 4.88 -13.02 11.96
C TYR A 284 5.06 -14.53 11.92
N GLU A 285 6.29 -15.04 11.99
CA GLU A 285 6.59 -16.48 11.99
C GLU A 285 5.99 -17.21 13.19
N ALA A 286 6.00 -16.59 14.37
CA ALA A 286 5.42 -17.18 15.58
C ALA A 286 3.88 -17.34 15.52
N LEU A 287 3.21 -16.50 14.74
CA LEU A 287 1.73 -16.45 14.67
C LEU A 287 1.14 -17.07 13.40
N ASN A 288 1.96 -17.27 12.38
CA ASN A 288 1.47 -17.69 11.08
C ASN A 288 1.70 -19.17 10.83
N PRO A 289 0.69 -19.92 10.34
CA PRO A 289 0.82 -21.35 10.00
C PRO A 289 1.57 -21.60 8.68
N PHE A 290 2.01 -20.56 7.98
CA PHE A 290 2.69 -20.68 6.69
C PHE A 290 4.21 -20.67 6.87
N THR A 291 4.89 -21.61 6.21
CA THR A 291 6.36 -21.61 6.15
C THR A 291 6.81 -20.66 5.04
N ILE A 292 7.48 -19.56 5.41
CA ILE A 292 7.95 -18.55 4.45
C ILE A 292 9.45 -18.68 4.10
N THR A 293 10.22 -19.41 4.89
CA THR A 293 11.69 -19.43 4.85
C THR A 293 12.26 -19.79 3.47
N ALA A 294 11.66 -20.77 2.79
CA ALA A 294 12.21 -21.29 1.54
C ALA A 294 12.16 -20.30 0.37
N ASN A 295 11.08 -19.50 0.26
CA ASN A 295 10.88 -18.56 -0.84
C ASN A 295 11.24 -17.12 -0.48
N LEU A 296 11.49 -16.83 0.81
CA LEU A 296 11.78 -15.49 1.31
C LEU A 296 12.94 -14.78 0.57
N PRO A 297 14.08 -15.45 0.28
CA PRO A 297 15.18 -14.84 -0.47
C PRO A 297 14.77 -14.34 -1.86
N TRP A 298 14.03 -15.16 -2.60
CA TRP A 298 13.59 -14.79 -3.94
C TRP A 298 12.62 -13.61 -3.92
N TYR A 299 11.60 -13.65 -3.04
CA TYR A 299 10.64 -12.56 -2.91
C TYR A 299 11.29 -11.27 -2.37
N THR A 300 12.32 -11.37 -1.52
CA THR A 300 13.13 -10.21 -1.10
C THR A 300 13.81 -9.56 -2.30
N ALA A 301 14.48 -10.34 -3.11
CA ALA A 301 15.16 -9.86 -4.31
C ALA A 301 14.20 -9.27 -5.35
N PHE A 302 13.07 -9.94 -5.58
CA PHE A 302 11.99 -9.46 -6.46
C PHE A 302 11.40 -8.12 -5.96
N THR A 303 11.21 -7.99 -4.66
CA THR A 303 10.71 -6.75 -4.04
C THR A 303 11.72 -5.63 -4.14
N CYS A 304 13.02 -5.91 -3.94
CA CYS A 304 14.11 -4.96 -4.15
C CYS A 304 14.09 -4.40 -5.59
N LEU A 305 14.01 -5.28 -6.60
CA LEU A 305 13.90 -4.87 -8.00
C LEU A 305 12.66 -4.01 -8.25
N THR A 306 11.51 -4.42 -7.67
CA THR A 306 10.25 -3.68 -7.81
C THR A 306 10.34 -2.28 -7.23
N LEU A 307 10.93 -2.12 -6.05
CA LEU A 307 11.09 -0.81 -5.41
C LEU A 307 12.13 0.05 -6.12
N ALA A 308 13.23 -0.53 -6.58
CA ALA A 308 14.23 0.15 -7.41
C ALA A 308 13.60 0.70 -8.71
N LYS A 309 12.75 -0.10 -9.38
CA LYS A 309 12.00 0.35 -10.57
C LYS A 309 11.10 1.55 -10.28
N TYR A 310 10.40 1.59 -9.15
CA TYR A 310 9.54 2.73 -8.82
C TYR A 310 10.34 4.03 -8.68
N GLU A 311 11.54 3.96 -8.11
CA GLU A 311 12.41 5.14 -8.01
C GLU A 311 13.00 5.53 -9.38
N ALA A 312 13.41 4.57 -10.19
CA ALA A 312 13.93 4.79 -11.54
C ALA A 312 12.89 5.40 -12.50
N ASN A 313 11.61 5.18 -12.25
CA ASN A 313 10.52 5.72 -13.08
C ASN A 313 10.12 7.17 -12.74
N ARG A 314 10.72 7.80 -11.74
CA ARG A 314 10.43 9.19 -11.41
C ARG A 314 10.97 10.12 -12.51
N PRO A 315 10.24 11.20 -12.85
CA PRO A 315 10.68 12.16 -13.87
C PRO A 315 12.11 12.68 -13.62
N VAL A 316 12.49 12.85 -12.35
CA VAL A 316 13.84 13.14 -11.91
C VAL A 316 14.25 12.07 -10.89
N CYS A 317 15.22 11.24 -11.27
CA CYS A 317 15.73 10.20 -10.40
C CYS A 317 16.75 10.80 -9.42
N THR A 318 16.28 11.25 -8.25
CA THR A 318 17.13 11.81 -7.18
C THR A 318 17.60 10.79 -6.14
N PHE A 319 17.22 9.51 -6.29
CA PHE A 319 17.48 8.45 -5.33
C PHE A 319 18.38 7.35 -5.90
N ARG A 320 19.45 7.75 -6.63
CA ARG A 320 20.35 6.80 -7.30
C ARG A 320 21.04 5.84 -6.32
N ASP A 321 21.62 6.36 -5.25
CA ASP A 321 22.29 5.54 -4.21
C ASP A 321 21.32 4.55 -3.55
N GLY A 322 20.05 4.94 -3.38
CA GLY A 322 19.03 4.05 -2.86
C GLY A 322 18.60 2.95 -3.84
N ILE A 323 18.63 3.23 -5.16
CA ILE A 323 18.43 2.19 -6.17
C ILE A 323 19.59 1.19 -6.12
N GLU A 324 20.83 1.67 -6.02
CA GLU A 324 22.02 0.82 -5.89
C GLU A 324 21.95 -0.05 -4.64
N ALA A 325 21.63 0.56 -3.48
CA ALA A 325 21.47 -0.16 -2.22
C ALA A 325 20.40 -1.26 -2.29
N LEU A 326 19.27 -0.98 -2.92
CA LEU A 326 18.20 -1.98 -3.12
C LEU A 326 18.64 -3.12 -4.03
N ILE A 327 19.34 -2.84 -5.14
CA ILE A 327 19.84 -3.89 -6.04
C ILE A 327 20.89 -4.74 -5.33
N ALA A 328 21.80 -4.11 -4.58
CA ALA A 328 22.82 -4.82 -3.79
C ALA A 328 22.19 -5.73 -2.74
N GLU A 329 21.13 -5.26 -2.05
CA GLU A 329 20.38 -6.05 -1.09
C GLU A 329 19.68 -7.25 -1.75
N GLY A 330 19.04 -7.04 -2.91
CA GLY A 330 18.44 -8.13 -3.68
C GLY A 330 19.45 -9.19 -4.10
N LEU A 331 20.65 -8.77 -4.54
CA LEU A 331 21.74 -9.67 -4.87
C LEU A 331 22.29 -10.41 -3.64
N ARG A 332 22.30 -9.75 -2.46
CA ARG A 332 22.72 -10.36 -1.20
C ARG A 332 21.74 -11.44 -0.76
N ALA A 333 20.43 -11.16 -0.83
CA ALA A 333 19.38 -12.09 -0.45
C ALA A 333 19.43 -13.41 -1.24
N LEU A 334 19.88 -13.40 -2.50
CA LEU A 334 19.97 -14.60 -3.35
C LEU A 334 21.31 -15.36 -3.22
N LYS A 335 22.25 -14.89 -2.39
CA LYS A 335 23.54 -15.56 -2.17
C LYS A 335 23.57 -16.42 -0.90
N GLY A 336 22.69 -16.09 0.05
CA GLY A 336 22.58 -16.77 1.35
C GLY A 336 21.60 -17.89 1.29
#